data_4eace3a26a2f6cb45890fb4c75379255
#
_entry.id   4eace3a26a2f6cb45890fb4c75379255
#
_cell.length_a   1.000
_cell.length_b   1.000
_cell.length_c   1.000
_cell.angle_alpha   90.00
_cell.angle_beta   90.00
_cell.angle_gamma   90.00
#
_symmetry.space_group_name_H-M   'P 1'
#
loop_
_entity.id
_entity.type
_entity.pdbx_description
1 polymer ?
#
loop_
_entity_poly.entity_id
_entity_poly.type
_entity_poly.pdbx_seq_one_letter_code
_entity_poly.pdbx_strand_id
1 'polypeptide(L)'
;MSERLITAADVPALLAGAEFFSTSAAGEGIDFAGVWLGDILDHTGPVRLVAAGDLDPGTACAAIGAMGSTTAMAELPPSGDEPAVLARSLEGRCGPLGAVLPLNAASVNALFPVAAAALLGLPLIDCDGMGRVFPLIHQTTFELAGLSLAPMAAVSAGYDSLLLETGSARAERLARVVAQSAGGWLLCALYPTRVGELAGAAIPGSMSRVLEVGRVLLAHAPGRPAWTGGPAQPPWESSPSPDGGPSWEGGPFREGGPGARRAVAPHERLLAELTAVTGASVLGGGRLVEIGPSVRQAAALFPGNPVGLAVHDHDSGRLIRIEAHNELILALSDGSLAAAVPDLLCLLDRGTLRMTGPGRLTAGDLVDVLVVPAAPLWHTIPGLALGGPGAFGFPLRHPKEASR
;
A
#
# COMPACT_ATOMS: atom_id res chain seq x y z
N MET A 1 -1.34 17.11 22.24
CA MET A 1 -2.24 16.60 21.17
C MET A 1 -3.04 15.45 21.76
N SER A 2 -4.30 15.25 21.35
CA SER A 2 -5.09 14.11 21.86
C SER A 2 -4.46 12.80 21.40
N GLU A 3 -4.22 11.90 22.32
CA GLU A 3 -3.77 10.54 22.06
C GLU A 3 -4.79 9.86 21.13
N ARG A 4 -4.32 9.32 19.99
CA ARG A 4 -5.17 8.60 19.06
C ARG A 4 -5.04 7.12 19.34
N LEU A 5 -6.18 6.45 19.47
CA LEU A 5 -6.25 5.00 19.64
C LEU A 5 -6.72 4.36 18.33
N ILE A 6 -6.09 3.25 17.95
CA ILE A 6 -6.57 2.36 16.89
C ILE A 6 -7.29 1.20 17.56
N THR A 7 -8.54 1.00 17.19
CA THR A 7 -9.44 -0.04 17.73
C THR A 7 -9.88 -1.01 16.63
N ALA A 8 -10.54 -2.10 16.99
CA ALA A 8 -11.14 -3.02 16.02
C ALA A 8 -12.13 -2.30 15.06
N ALA A 9 -12.81 -1.25 15.54
CA ALA A 9 -13.71 -0.44 14.71
C ALA A 9 -12.99 0.35 13.59
N ASP A 10 -11.69 0.58 13.72
CA ASP A 10 -10.89 1.27 12.70
C ASP A 10 -10.36 0.33 11.59
N VAL A 11 -10.43 -0.99 11.79
CA VAL A 11 -9.88 -2.00 10.85
C VAL A 11 -10.46 -1.86 9.44
N PRO A 12 -11.76 -1.65 9.21
CA PRO A 12 -12.28 -1.43 7.86
C PRO A 12 -11.67 -0.21 7.16
N ALA A 13 -11.48 0.90 7.90
CA ALA A 13 -10.84 2.09 7.35
C ALA A 13 -9.35 1.86 7.09
N LEU A 14 -8.68 1.15 7.99
CA LEU A 14 -7.28 0.78 7.80
C LEU A 14 -7.08 -0.08 6.55
N LEU A 15 -7.94 -1.08 6.31
CA LEU A 15 -7.93 -1.91 5.11
C LEU A 15 -8.13 -1.08 3.83
N ALA A 16 -9.18 -0.26 3.79
CA ALA A 16 -9.49 0.53 2.62
C ALA A 16 -8.37 1.53 2.27
N GLY A 17 -7.80 2.19 3.29
CA GLY A 17 -6.66 3.09 3.09
C GLY A 17 -5.37 2.35 2.71
N ALA A 18 -5.12 1.18 3.28
CA ALA A 18 -3.98 0.33 2.94
C ALA A 18 -4.04 -0.13 1.47
N GLU A 19 -5.22 -0.45 0.94
CA GLU A 19 -5.44 -0.73 -0.47
C GLU A 19 -5.12 0.48 -1.34
N PHE A 20 -5.54 1.70 -0.93
CA PHE A 20 -5.25 2.93 -1.68
C PHE A 20 -3.74 3.15 -1.87
N PHE A 21 -2.94 3.02 -0.82
CA PHE A 21 -1.50 3.21 -0.88
C PHE A 21 -0.74 2.00 -1.44
N SER A 22 -1.38 0.87 -1.63
CA SER A 22 -0.81 -0.34 -2.22
C SER A 22 -0.67 -0.26 -3.74
N THR A 23 -1.73 0.11 -4.45
CA THR A 23 -1.86 0.18 -5.92
C THR A 23 -1.26 -0.99 -6.70
N SER A 24 -1.10 -2.13 -6.03
CA SER A 24 -0.50 -3.28 -6.65
C SER A 24 -1.48 -3.97 -7.57
N ALA A 25 -0.93 -4.60 -8.60
CA ALA A 25 -1.66 -5.54 -9.45
C ALA A 25 -2.27 -6.70 -8.62
N ALA A 26 -1.74 -6.92 -7.44
CA ALA A 26 -2.08 -7.99 -6.53
C ALA A 26 -2.94 -7.53 -5.34
N GLY A 27 -3.77 -6.50 -5.45
CA GLY A 27 -4.72 -6.07 -4.42
C GLY A 27 -5.69 -7.17 -3.93
N GLU A 28 -5.32 -8.41 -4.12
CA GLU A 28 -6.04 -9.60 -3.71
C GLU A 28 -5.51 -10.07 -2.35
N GLY A 29 -6.43 -10.21 -1.38
CA GLY A 29 -6.17 -11.05 -0.22
C GLY A 29 -5.60 -10.39 1.02
N ILE A 30 -5.77 -9.08 1.23
CA ILE A 30 -5.44 -8.49 2.53
C ILE A 30 -6.59 -8.58 3.55
N ASP A 31 -7.77 -9.04 3.15
CA ASP A 31 -8.93 -9.18 4.02
C ASP A 31 -8.65 -10.11 5.21
N PHE A 32 -7.88 -11.20 5.01
CA PHE A 32 -7.45 -12.08 6.08
C PHE A 32 -6.71 -11.34 7.20
N ALA A 33 -5.85 -10.38 6.82
CA ALA A 33 -5.09 -9.58 7.78
C ALA A 33 -5.99 -8.63 8.58
N GLY A 34 -7.11 -8.19 7.98
CA GLY A 34 -8.14 -7.43 8.70
C GLY A 34 -8.87 -8.27 9.74
N VAL A 35 -9.28 -9.49 9.38
CA VAL A 35 -9.90 -10.46 10.31
C VAL A 35 -8.93 -10.73 11.47
N TRP A 36 -7.72 -11.12 11.16
CA TRP A 36 -6.68 -11.42 12.13
C TRP A 36 -6.36 -10.23 13.06
N LEU A 37 -6.23 -9.01 12.51
CA LEU A 37 -5.99 -7.81 13.30
C LEU A 37 -7.17 -7.47 14.21
N GLY A 38 -8.41 -7.63 13.71
CA GLY A 38 -9.60 -7.37 14.50
C GLY A 38 -9.67 -8.27 15.72
N ASP A 39 -9.44 -9.57 15.55
CA ASP A 39 -9.40 -10.55 16.64
C ASP A 39 -8.32 -10.18 17.68
N ILE A 40 -7.14 -9.74 17.23
CA ILE A 40 -6.07 -9.29 18.14
C ILE A 40 -6.53 -8.08 18.95
N LEU A 41 -7.06 -7.05 18.29
CA LEU A 41 -7.49 -5.81 18.97
C LEU A 41 -8.65 -6.03 19.93
N ASP A 42 -9.54 -6.98 19.64
CA ASP A 42 -10.61 -7.38 20.55
C ASP A 42 -10.08 -8.07 21.82
N HIS A 43 -8.96 -8.80 21.70
CA HIS A 43 -8.35 -9.51 22.85
C HIS A 43 -7.35 -8.66 23.63
N THR A 44 -6.54 -7.83 22.94
CA THR A 44 -5.45 -7.04 23.57
C THR A 44 -5.86 -5.64 23.96
N GLY A 45 -6.95 -5.13 23.36
CA GLY A 45 -7.37 -3.74 23.47
C GLY A 45 -6.74 -2.81 22.42
N PRO A 46 -7.02 -1.50 22.51
CA PRO A 46 -6.62 -0.52 21.52
C PRO A 46 -5.12 -0.24 21.51
N VAL A 47 -4.58 0.08 20.34
CA VAL A 47 -3.18 0.49 20.14
C VAL A 47 -3.07 2.01 20.16
N ARG A 48 -2.10 2.52 20.91
CA ARG A 48 -1.76 3.94 20.96
C ARG A 48 -0.98 4.33 19.70
N LEU A 49 -1.55 5.20 18.88
CA LEU A 49 -0.88 5.82 17.75
C LEU A 49 -0.30 7.16 18.19
N VAL A 50 1.03 7.31 18.12
CA VAL A 50 1.76 8.45 18.68
C VAL A 50 2.67 9.09 17.63
N ALA A 51 2.84 10.39 17.66
CA ALA A 51 3.88 11.03 16.86
C ALA A 51 5.28 10.71 17.45
N ALA A 52 6.30 10.62 16.59
CA ALA A 52 7.68 10.39 17.07
C ALA A 52 8.12 11.41 18.12
N GLY A 53 7.73 12.68 17.96
CA GLY A 53 8.05 13.76 18.91
C GLY A 53 7.36 13.67 20.28
N ASP A 54 6.39 12.79 20.46
CA ASP A 54 5.70 12.56 21.72
C ASP A 54 6.38 11.46 22.58
N LEU A 55 7.41 10.79 22.04
CA LEU A 55 8.21 9.78 22.73
C LEU A 55 9.60 10.31 23.12
N ASP A 56 10.23 9.69 24.11
CA ASP A 56 11.62 9.96 24.44
C ASP A 56 12.51 9.66 23.23
N PRO A 57 13.37 10.60 22.78
CA PRO A 57 14.26 10.41 21.64
C PRO A 57 15.20 9.21 21.77
N GLY A 58 15.52 8.77 22.99
CA GLY A 58 16.33 7.60 23.29
C GLY A 58 15.57 6.27 23.19
N THR A 59 14.24 6.29 23.02
CA THR A 59 13.43 5.06 22.92
C THR A 59 13.88 4.23 21.71
N ALA A 60 14.17 2.94 21.93
CA ALA A 60 14.48 2.01 20.86
C ALA A 60 13.21 1.67 20.07
N CYS A 61 13.32 1.69 18.75
CA CYS A 61 12.21 1.31 17.86
C CYS A 61 12.72 0.53 16.64
N ALA A 62 11.81 -0.19 15.99
CA ALA A 62 12.11 -0.89 14.75
C ALA A 62 10.90 -0.83 13.80
N ALA A 63 11.18 -0.81 12.50
CA ALA A 63 10.16 -0.91 11.48
C ALA A 63 9.68 -2.36 11.34
N ILE A 64 8.37 -2.57 11.40
CA ILE A 64 7.74 -3.87 11.17
C ILE A 64 7.19 -3.90 9.75
N GLY A 65 7.47 -4.97 9.04
CA GLY A 65 6.97 -5.18 7.69
C GLY A 65 7.02 -6.64 7.29
N ALA A 66 6.17 -7.02 6.34
CA ALA A 66 6.17 -8.36 5.77
C ALA A 66 6.83 -8.34 4.38
N MET A 67 7.50 -9.43 4.07
CA MET A 67 8.11 -9.71 2.77
C MET A 67 7.54 -11.02 2.24
N GLY A 68 7.18 -11.06 0.97
CA GLY A 68 6.72 -12.27 0.29
C GLY A 68 5.36 -12.12 -0.37
N SER A 69 4.66 -13.22 -0.57
CA SER A 69 3.37 -13.27 -1.26
C SER A 69 2.21 -13.10 -0.28
N THR A 70 1.31 -12.15 -0.58
CA THR A 70 0.05 -11.99 0.18
C THR A 70 -0.88 -13.20 0.03
N THR A 71 -0.83 -13.89 -1.10
CA THR A 71 -1.55 -15.15 -1.32
C THR A 71 -1.03 -16.23 -0.37
N ALA A 72 0.29 -16.38 -0.25
CA ALA A 72 0.88 -17.33 0.70
C ALA A 72 0.53 -16.98 2.16
N MET A 73 0.47 -15.69 2.50
CA MET A 73 0.02 -15.24 3.82
C MET A 73 -1.45 -15.57 4.09
N ALA A 74 -2.31 -15.52 3.07
CA ALA A 74 -3.71 -15.88 3.21
C ALA A 74 -3.91 -17.39 3.41
N GLU A 75 -3.05 -18.21 2.80
CA GLU A 75 -3.06 -19.68 2.97
C GLU A 75 -2.40 -20.13 4.29
N LEU A 76 -1.37 -19.41 4.71
CA LEU A 76 -0.61 -19.64 5.95
C LEU A 76 -0.58 -18.34 6.76
N PRO A 77 -1.69 -17.95 7.42
CA PRO A 77 -1.77 -16.70 8.14
C PRO A 77 -0.82 -16.66 9.35
N PRO A 78 -0.37 -15.47 9.78
CA PRO A 78 0.45 -15.33 10.96
C PRO A 78 -0.30 -15.83 12.22
N SER A 79 0.44 -16.44 13.13
CA SER A 79 -0.12 -17.00 14.39
C SER A 79 -0.38 -15.93 15.46
N GLY A 80 0.41 -14.82 15.43
CA GLY A 80 0.48 -13.81 16.47
C GLY A 80 1.73 -13.90 17.37
N ASP A 81 2.51 -14.97 17.31
CA ASP A 81 3.74 -15.12 18.09
C ASP A 81 4.96 -14.42 17.43
N GLU A 82 4.87 -14.15 16.14
CA GLU A 82 5.96 -13.61 15.32
C GLU A 82 6.53 -12.29 15.89
N PRO A 83 5.72 -11.30 16.33
CA PRO A 83 6.25 -10.06 16.89
C PRO A 83 7.12 -10.28 18.13
N ALA A 84 6.76 -11.23 18.99
CA ALA A 84 7.55 -11.57 20.18
C ALA A 84 8.88 -12.24 19.82
N VAL A 85 8.91 -13.07 18.76
CA VAL A 85 10.15 -13.67 18.24
C VAL A 85 11.07 -12.59 17.69
N LEU A 86 10.53 -11.64 16.90
CA LEU A 86 11.29 -10.53 16.33
C LEU A 86 11.89 -9.64 17.42
N ALA A 87 11.09 -9.23 18.41
CA ALA A 87 11.53 -8.38 19.51
C ALA A 87 12.69 -9.04 20.28
N ARG A 88 12.55 -10.32 20.66
CA ARG A 88 13.62 -11.09 21.33
C ARG A 88 14.90 -11.20 20.49
N SER A 89 14.75 -11.40 19.18
CA SER A 89 15.89 -11.53 18.26
C SER A 89 16.72 -10.24 18.17
N LEU A 90 16.07 -9.07 18.30
CA LEU A 90 16.74 -7.77 18.26
C LEU A 90 17.27 -7.33 19.63
N GLU A 91 16.70 -7.82 20.73
CA GLU A 91 17.01 -7.33 22.09
C GLU A 91 18.50 -7.36 22.42
N GLY A 92 19.19 -8.43 22.03
CA GLY A 92 20.64 -8.59 22.26
C GLY A 92 21.51 -7.62 21.44
N ARG A 93 20.95 -6.88 20.49
CA ARG A 93 21.65 -5.97 19.58
C ARG A 93 21.31 -4.49 19.81
N CYS A 94 20.06 -4.18 20.06
CA CYS A 94 19.59 -2.80 20.20
C CYS A 94 18.89 -2.52 21.54
N GLY A 95 18.83 -3.50 22.44
CA GLY A 95 18.06 -3.46 23.66
C GLY A 95 16.56 -3.69 23.43
N PRO A 96 15.75 -3.71 24.49
CA PRO A 96 14.31 -3.91 24.37
C PRO A 96 13.67 -2.79 23.56
N LEU A 97 12.76 -3.17 22.66
CA LEU A 97 11.96 -2.18 21.91
C LEU A 97 10.98 -1.46 22.83
N GLY A 98 10.90 -0.15 22.70
CA GLY A 98 9.91 0.69 23.37
C GLY A 98 8.82 1.23 22.46
N ALA A 99 8.96 1.04 21.14
CA ALA A 99 7.96 1.40 20.13
C ALA A 99 8.18 0.61 18.84
N VAL A 100 7.15 0.52 18.00
CA VAL A 100 7.25 0.00 16.64
C VAL A 100 6.69 0.99 15.64
N LEU A 101 7.07 0.85 14.35
CA LEU A 101 6.56 1.66 13.26
C LEU A 101 6.40 0.79 12.00
N PRO A 102 5.58 1.21 11.02
CA PRO A 102 5.49 0.51 9.74
C PRO A 102 6.77 0.68 8.89
N LEU A 103 7.17 -0.37 8.18
CA LEU A 103 8.12 -0.23 7.07
C LEU A 103 7.50 0.62 5.95
N ASN A 104 6.26 0.32 5.61
CA ASN A 104 5.36 1.17 4.81
C ASN A 104 3.93 1.05 5.34
N ALA A 105 3.17 2.13 5.24
CA ALA A 105 1.78 2.19 5.67
C ALA A 105 0.83 1.84 4.51
N ALA A 106 1.02 0.65 3.90
CA ALA A 106 0.24 0.21 2.75
C ALA A 106 0.14 -1.32 2.72
N SER A 107 -0.90 -1.87 2.04
CA SER A 107 -1.14 -3.31 2.00
C SER A 107 -1.13 -3.93 3.41
N VAL A 108 -0.72 -5.18 3.55
CA VAL A 108 -0.59 -5.86 4.85
C VAL A 108 0.35 -5.13 5.81
N ASN A 109 1.29 -4.35 5.29
CA ASN A 109 2.26 -3.60 6.09
C ASN A 109 1.67 -2.37 6.81
N ALA A 110 0.41 -2.01 6.53
CA ALA A 110 -0.35 -1.10 7.37
C ALA A 110 -0.99 -1.81 8.58
N LEU A 111 -1.22 -3.12 8.51
CA LEU A 111 -1.91 -3.90 9.54
C LEU A 111 -0.96 -4.60 10.50
N PHE A 112 0.09 -5.25 9.98
CA PHE A 112 1.04 -5.99 10.80
C PHE A 112 1.75 -5.17 11.88
N PRO A 113 2.16 -3.90 11.65
CA PRO A 113 2.72 -3.08 12.71
C PRO A 113 1.72 -2.75 13.82
N VAL A 114 0.41 -2.61 13.49
CA VAL A 114 -0.65 -2.43 14.49
C VAL A 114 -0.78 -3.68 15.35
N ALA A 115 -0.82 -4.87 14.71
CA ALA A 115 -0.86 -6.14 15.42
C ALA A 115 0.39 -6.34 16.30
N ALA A 116 1.58 -6.02 15.79
CA ALA A 116 2.81 -6.11 16.56
C ALA A 116 2.80 -5.17 17.78
N ALA A 117 2.33 -3.92 17.60
CA ALA A 117 2.16 -2.97 18.70
C ALA A 117 1.21 -3.50 19.78
N ALA A 118 0.05 -4.05 19.35
CA ALA A 118 -0.95 -4.64 20.24
C ALA A 118 -0.38 -5.82 21.05
N LEU A 119 0.22 -6.79 20.35
CA LEU A 119 0.75 -8.02 20.95
C LEU A 119 1.96 -7.79 21.87
N LEU A 120 2.76 -6.75 21.58
CA LEU A 120 3.91 -6.37 22.41
C LEU A 120 3.55 -5.36 23.51
N GLY A 121 2.33 -4.81 23.51
CA GLY A 121 1.92 -3.74 24.44
C GLY A 121 2.70 -2.43 24.21
N LEU A 122 3.15 -2.15 22.99
CA LEU A 122 3.97 -1.00 22.63
C LEU A 122 3.14 0.06 21.87
N PRO A 123 3.54 1.34 21.91
CA PRO A 123 2.98 2.34 21.02
C PRO A 123 3.41 2.11 19.58
N LEU A 124 2.52 2.46 18.65
CA LEU A 124 2.79 2.55 17.21
C LEU A 124 3.15 3.99 16.86
N ILE A 125 4.31 4.21 16.25
CA ILE A 125 4.73 5.53 15.79
C ILE A 125 4.04 5.85 14.47
N ASP A 126 3.40 7.02 14.39
CA ASP A 126 2.69 7.50 13.20
C ASP A 126 3.66 8.03 12.13
N CYS A 127 4.39 7.13 11.52
CA CYS A 127 5.29 7.40 10.40
C CYS A 127 5.58 6.12 9.63
N ASP A 128 6.20 6.21 8.46
CA ASP A 128 6.77 5.09 7.74
C ASP A 128 8.03 5.48 6.96
N GLY A 129 8.63 4.52 6.26
CA GLY A 129 9.82 4.75 5.44
C GLY A 129 9.58 4.80 3.93
N MET A 130 8.35 4.66 3.45
CA MET A 130 8.11 4.53 2.00
C MET A 130 7.03 5.48 1.47
N GLY A 131 5.92 5.67 2.21
CA GLY A 131 4.74 6.43 1.79
C GLY A 131 3.89 5.73 0.72
N ARG A 132 4.28 4.54 0.30
CA ARG A 132 3.65 3.64 -0.67
C ARG A 132 4.25 2.24 -0.56
N VAL A 133 3.81 1.27 -1.36
CA VAL A 133 4.56 0.02 -1.52
C VAL A 133 5.71 0.22 -2.51
N PHE A 134 6.90 -0.23 -2.11
CA PHE A 134 8.02 -0.51 -3.00
C PHE A 134 8.39 -2.00 -2.90
N PRO A 135 8.90 -2.61 -3.99
CA PRO A 135 9.14 -4.06 -4.04
C PRO A 135 10.32 -4.54 -3.20
N LEU A 136 11.26 -3.65 -2.84
CA LEU A 136 12.44 -4.01 -2.08
C LEU A 136 12.43 -3.34 -0.70
N ILE A 137 12.75 -4.10 0.36
CA ILE A 137 12.71 -3.62 1.75
C ILE A 137 13.67 -2.48 2.06
N HIS A 138 14.66 -2.24 1.21
CA HIS A 138 15.61 -1.14 1.36
C HIS A 138 15.25 0.10 0.50
N GLN A 139 14.17 0.05 -0.28
CA GLN A 139 13.65 1.25 -0.96
C GLN A 139 12.86 2.11 0.04
N THR A 140 13.58 2.75 0.95
CA THR A 140 13.02 3.54 2.05
C THR A 140 13.69 4.90 2.19
N THR A 141 12.98 5.84 2.77
CA THR A 141 13.57 7.11 3.20
C THR A 141 14.54 6.93 4.37
N PHE A 142 14.43 5.84 5.13
CA PHE A 142 15.40 5.44 6.14
C PHE A 142 16.78 5.19 5.52
N GLU A 143 16.84 4.41 4.43
CA GLU A 143 18.06 4.16 3.67
C GLU A 143 18.66 5.48 3.12
N LEU A 144 17.80 6.37 2.58
CA LEU A 144 18.23 7.68 2.08
C LEU A 144 18.80 8.57 3.18
N ALA A 145 18.32 8.44 4.39
CA ALA A 145 18.81 9.16 5.56
C ALA A 145 20.05 8.49 6.21
N GLY A 146 20.49 7.34 5.69
CA GLY A 146 21.67 6.63 6.19
C GLY A 146 21.40 5.75 7.41
N LEU A 147 20.13 5.45 7.76
CA LEU A 147 19.81 4.48 8.79
C LEU A 147 20.12 3.07 8.28
N SER A 148 20.67 2.24 9.16
CA SER A 148 21.04 0.85 8.82
C SER A 148 19.80 -0.04 8.86
N LEU A 149 19.55 -0.79 7.77
CA LEU A 149 18.55 -1.84 7.75
C LEU A 149 18.85 -2.95 8.76
N ALA A 150 20.14 -3.26 8.95
CA ALA A 150 20.60 -4.30 9.85
C ALA A 150 20.95 -3.75 11.25
N PRO A 151 20.83 -4.56 12.32
CA PRO A 151 20.39 -5.96 12.31
C PRO A 151 18.92 -6.10 11.90
N MET A 152 18.63 -7.02 10.98
CA MET A 152 17.28 -7.37 10.54
C MET A 152 16.90 -8.70 11.16
N ALA A 153 15.84 -8.75 11.94
CA ALA A 153 15.21 -9.98 12.38
C ALA A 153 14.07 -10.35 11.43
N ALA A 154 13.90 -11.64 11.16
CA ALA A 154 12.77 -12.15 10.38
C ALA A 154 12.31 -13.49 10.92
N VAL A 155 11.02 -13.79 10.72
CA VAL A 155 10.40 -15.05 11.12
C VAL A 155 9.43 -15.51 10.04
N SER A 156 9.46 -16.82 9.72
CA SER A 156 8.57 -17.45 8.74
C SER A 156 7.26 -17.93 9.38
N ALA A 157 6.29 -18.29 8.53
CA ALA A 157 5.07 -18.99 8.96
C ALA A 157 5.35 -20.31 9.71
N GLY A 158 6.48 -20.95 9.43
CA GLY A 158 6.95 -22.17 10.11
C GLY A 158 7.78 -21.91 11.36
N TYR A 159 7.87 -20.65 11.83
CA TYR A 159 8.70 -20.23 12.97
C TYR A 159 10.21 -20.32 12.76
N ASP A 160 10.70 -20.46 11.53
CA ASP A 160 12.11 -20.30 11.26
C ASP A 160 12.51 -18.85 11.53
N SER A 161 13.44 -18.64 12.45
CA SER A 161 13.94 -17.30 12.80
C SER A 161 15.27 -17.03 12.13
N LEU A 162 15.44 -15.79 11.66
CA LEU A 162 16.62 -15.33 10.95
C LEU A 162 17.06 -13.99 11.53
N LEU A 163 18.38 -13.84 11.78
CA LEU A 163 18.99 -12.55 12.10
C LEU A 163 20.09 -12.26 11.07
N LEU A 164 19.93 -11.16 10.35
CA LEU A 164 20.88 -10.73 9.32
C LEU A 164 21.63 -9.47 9.77
N GLU A 165 22.96 -9.53 9.72
CA GLU A 165 23.87 -8.41 9.96
C GLU A 165 24.72 -8.20 8.71
N THR A 166 24.18 -7.52 7.71
CA THR A 166 24.81 -7.29 6.42
C THR A 166 24.23 -6.05 5.74
N GLY A 167 24.83 -5.59 4.63
CA GLY A 167 24.30 -4.45 3.89
C GLY A 167 22.92 -4.71 3.29
N SER A 168 22.11 -3.65 3.16
CA SER A 168 20.68 -3.68 2.84
C SER A 168 20.31 -4.50 1.60
N ALA A 169 21.02 -4.30 0.48
CA ALA A 169 20.76 -5.05 -0.76
C ALA A 169 21.10 -6.55 -0.64
N ARG A 170 22.03 -6.94 0.24
CA ARG A 170 22.35 -8.34 0.49
C ARG A 170 21.33 -8.95 1.46
N ALA A 171 20.91 -8.21 2.48
CA ALA A 171 19.86 -8.63 3.39
C ALA A 171 18.56 -8.93 2.62
N GLU A 172 18.16 -8.05 1.71
CA GLU A 172 17.01 -8.25 0.79
C GLU A 172 17.10 -9.59 0.06
N ARG A 173 18.24 -9.85 -0.62
CA ARG A 173 18.42 -11.10 -1.39
C ARG A 173 18.36 -12.35 -0.51
N LEU A 174 19.02 -12.32 0.64
CA LEU A 174 19.05 -13.47 1.56
C LEU A 174 17.66 -13.73 2.15
N ALA A 175 17.00 -12.70 2.63
CA ALA A 175 15.66 -12.80 3.20
C ALA A 175 14.64 -13.33 2.15
N ARG A 176 14.75 -12.88 0.90
CA ARG A 176 13.84 -13.34 -0.18
C ARG A 176 14.02 -14.82 -0.49
N VAL A 177 15.25 -15.34 -0.49
CA VAL A 177 15.52 -16.79 -0.66
C VAL A 177 14.94 -17.57 0.50
N VAL A 178 15.08 -17.08 1.74
CA VAL A 178 14.48 -17.72 2.92
C VAL A 178 12.97 -17.68 2.84
N ALA A 179 12.35 -16.54 2.50
CA ALA A 179 10.90 -16.43 2.32
C ALA A 179 10.35 -17.48 1.35
N GLN A 180 11.00 -17.63 0.19
CA GLN A 180 10.61 -18.63 -0.82
C GLN A 180 10.72 -20.08 -0.31
N SER A 181 11.69 -20.36 0.55
CA SER A 181 11.95 -21.70 1.07
C SER A 181 11.10 -22.02 2.31
N ALA A 182 10.60 -21.01 3.02
CA ALA A 182 9.99 -21.11 4.34
C ALA A 182 8.51 -20.68 4.36
N GLY A 183 7.74 -21.08 3.35
CA GLY A 183 6.29 -20.84 3.30
C GLY A 183 5.85 -19.60 2.53
N GLY A 184 6.76 -18.96 1.79
CA GLY A 184 6.41 -17.89 0.84
C GLY A 184 6.39 -16.48 1.42
N TRP A 185 6.55 -16.31 2.75
CA TRP A 185 6.59 -15.02 3.39
C TRP A 185 7.38 -15.00 4.71
N LEU A 186 7.81 -13.80 5.10
CA LEU A 186 8.44 -13.51 6.39
C LEU A 186 7.81 -12.27 7.01
N LEU A 187 7.60 -12.28 8.33
CA LEU A 187 7.46 -11.05 9.10
C LEU A 187 8.85 -10.59 9.52
N CYS A 188 9.12 -9.29 9.41
CA CYS A 188 10.44 -8.72 9.62
C CYS A 188 10.39 -7.53 10.57
N ALA A 189 11.45 -7.38 11.38
CA ALA A 189 11.78 -6.16 12.10
C ALA A 189 13.09 -5.62 11.54
N LEU A 190 13.05 -4.39 11.01
CA LEU A 190 14.11 -3.76 10.23
C LEU A 190 14.39 -2.36 10.77
N TYR A 191 15.55 -1.80 10.38
CA TYR A 191 15.94 -0.44 10.76
C TYR A 191 15.82 -0.19 12.28
N PRO A 192 16.36 -1.09 13.14
CA PRO A 192 16.38 -0.83 14.56
C PRO A 192 17.19 0.45 14.83
N THR A 193 16.52 1.43 15.47
CA THR A 193 17.07 2.77 15.65
C THR A 193 16.52 3.41 16.92
N ARG A 194 16.83 4.67 17.17
CA ARG A 194 16.22 5.47 18.22
C ARG A 194 15.19 6.41 17.64
N VAL A 195 14.12 6.68 18.38
CA VAL A 195 13.05 7.58 17.95
C VAL A 195 13.57 8.94 17.47
N GLY A 196 14.60 9.49 18.14
CA GLY A 196 15.22 10.75 17.73
C GLY A 196 15.86 10.74 16.35
N GLU A 197 16.29 9.57 15.87
CA GLU A 197 16.91 9.40 14.53
C GLU A 197 15.88 9.34 13.39
N LEU A 198 14.59 9.21 13.71
CA LEU A 198 13.50 9.24 12.73
C LEU A 198 13.25 10.63 12.15
N ALA A 199 13.73 11.68 12.82
CA ALA A 199 13.57 13.05 12.36
C ALA A 199 14.29 13.27 11.00
N GLY A 200 13.54 13.65 9.98
CA GLY A 200 14.05 13.80 8.62
C GLY A 200 14.30 12.49 7.86
N ALA A 201 14.20 11.33 8.52
CA ALA A 201 14.32 10.00 7.91
C ALA A 201 12.95 9.37 7.62
N ALA A 202 11.99 9.56 8.51
CA ALA A 202 10.65 9.00 8.38
C ALA A 202 9.67 9.97 7.70
N ILE A 203 8.63 9.41 7.07
CA ILE A 203 7.48 10.14 6.54
C ILE A 203 6.42 10.22 7.64
N PRO A 204 6.19 11.38 8.25
CA PRO A 204 5.30 11.51 9.38
C PRO A 204 3.82 11.43 8.97
N GLY A 205 2.95 10.97 9.89
CA GLY A 205 1.50 10.96 9.71
C GLY A 205 0.99 9.89 8.77
N SER A 206 1.80 8.90 8.40
CA SER A 206 1.45 7.89 7.40
C SER A 206 0.25 7.03 7.81
N MET A 207 0.20 6.56 9.06
CA MET A 207 -0.92 5.75 9.56
C MET A 207 -2.20 6.58 9.71
N SER A 208 -2.07 7.82 10.20
CA SER A 208 -3.18 8.76 10.25
C SER A 208 -3.78 9.01 8.88
N ARG A 209 -2.95 9.19 7.86
CA ARG A 209 -3.38 9.41 6.47
C ARG A 209 -4.06 8.16 5.89
N VAL A 210 -3.54 6.96 6.15
CA VAL A 210 -4.18 5.69 5.75
C VAL A 210 -5.60 5.60 6.32
N LEU A 211 -5.77 5.86 7.61
CA LEU A 211 -7.08 5.83 8.27
C LEU A 211 -8.04 6.90 7.73
N GLU A 212 -7.55 8.09 7.42
CA GLU A 212 -8.35 9.17 6.86
C GLU A 212 -8.83 8.85 5.44
N VAL A 213 -7.93 8.41 4.57
CA VAL A 213 -8.26 7.96 3.21
C VAL A 213 -9.24 6.79 3.24
N GLY A 214 -9.03 5.84 4.13
CA GLY A 214 -9.94 4.71 4.29
C GLY A 214 -11.35 5.12 4.70
N ARG A 215 -11.49 6.11 5.59
CA ARG A 215 -12.81 6.65 5.96
C ARG A 215 -13.51 7.34 4.80
N VAL A 216 -12.77 8.10 3.99
CA VAL A 216 -13.30 8.71 2.76
C VAL A 216 -13.79 7.62 1.81
N LEU A 217 -12.99 6.58 1.54
CA LEU A 217 -13.39 5.48 0.66
C LEU A 217 -14.64 4.75 1.17
N LEU A 218 -14.71 4.48 2.46
CA LEU A 218 -15.88 3.80 3.06
C LEU A 218 -17.16 4.64 3.02
N ALA A 219 -17.04 5.96 3.15
CA ALA A 219 -18.20 6.87 3.07
C ALA A 219 -18.84 6.88 1.67
N HIS A 220 -18.08 6.57 0.63
CA HIS A 220 -18.54 6.57 -0.76
C HIS A 220 -18.83 5.17 -1.33
N ALA A 221 -18.31 4.09 -0.71
CA ALA A 221 -18.49 2.74 -1.23
C ALA A 221 -19.86 2.19 -0.88
N PRO A 222 -20.78 2.01 -1.83
CA PRO A 222 -22.06 1.37 -1.56
C PRO A 222 -21.82 -0.12 -1.22
N GLY A 223 -22.25 -0.56 -0.05
CA GLY A 223 -22.45 -1.96 0.26
C GLY A 223 -21.20 -2.77 0.65
N ARG A 224 -20.17 -2.15 1.22
CA ARG A 224 -19.19 -2.94 2.00
C ARG A 224 -19.93 -3.46 3.24
N PRO A 225 -20.07 -4.79 3.45
CA PRO A 225 -20.66 -5.28 4.68
C PRO A 225 -19.83 -4.71 5.84
N ALA A 226 -20.53 -4.12 6.84
CA ALA A 226 -19.87 -3.82 8.09
C ALA A 226 -19.20 -5.13 8.55
N TRP A 227 -17.93 -5.07 8.93
CA TRP A 227 -17.23 -6.20 9.51
C TRP A 227 -18.08 -6.78 10.65
N THR A 228 -18.53 -8.02 10.51
CA THR A 228 -19.42 -8.68 11.47
C THR A 228 -18.68 -9.76 12.28
N GLY A 229 -17.32 -9.76 12.33
CA GLY A 229 -16.55 -10.63 13.24
C GLY A 229 -16.83 -12.12 13.10
N GLY A 230 -17.12 -12.62 11.91
CA GLY A 230 -17.34 -14.04 11.63
C GLY A 230 -16.29 -14.60 10.67
N PRO A 231 -16.03 -15.93 10.69
CA PRO A 231 -15.11 -16.54 9.75
C PRO A 231 -15.54 -16.22 8.30
N ALA A 232 -14.60 -15.77 7.48
CA ALA A 232 -14.84 -15.47 6.08
C ALA A 232 -15.42 -16.73 5.40
N GLN A 233 -16.59 -16.58 4.76
CA GLN A 233 -17.09 -17.65 3.90
C GLN A 233 -16.09 -17.82 2.73
N PRO A 234 -15.69 -19.06 2.43
CA PRO A 234 -14.74 -19.31 1.36
C PRO A 234 -15.30 -18.82 0.01
N PRO A 235 -14.47 -18.25 -0.88
CA PRO A 235 -14.88 -17.58 -2.12
C PRO A 235 -15.73 -18.42 -3.07
N TRP A 236 -15.77 -19.77 -2.90
CA TRP A 236 -16.51 -20.70 -3.74
C TRP A 236 -17.96 -20.92 -3.30
N GLU A 237 -18.39 -20.40 -2.13
CA GLU A 237 -19.79 -20.47 -1.67
C GLU A 237 -20.67 -19.32 -2.18
N SER A 238 -20.08 -18.27 -2.80
CA SER A 238 -20.80 -17.11 -3.35
C SER A 238 -20.83 -17.09 -4.87
N SER A 239 -21.11 -18.21 -5.52
CA SER A 239 -21.44 -18.19 -6.95
C SER A 239 -22.87 -17.70 -7.13
N PRO A 240 -23.13 -16.58 -7.83
CA PRO A 240 -24.48 -16.23 -8.23
C PRO A 240 -25.00 -17.30 -9.21
N SER A 241 -26.24 -17.72 -9.01
CA SER A 241 -26.95 -18.62 -9.92
C SER A 241 -26.95 -18.06 -11.34
N PRO A 242 -26.79 -18.90 -12.38
CA PRO A 242 -26.68 -18.45 -13.77
C PRO A 242 -27.97 -17.87 -14.41
N ASP A 243 -29.07 -17.80 -13.67
CA ASP A 243 -30.38 -17.39 -14.18
C ASP A 243 -30.78 -16.00 -13.66
N GLY A 244 -30.19 -14.95 -14.18
CA GLY A 244 -30.58 -13.58 -13.86
C GLY A 244 -29.81 -12.53 -14.66
N GLY A 245 -29.82 -12.64 -15.97
CA GLY A 245 -29.32 -11.58 -16.85
C GLY A 245 -30.17 -10.32 -16.73
N PRO A 246 -29.56 -9.11 -16.56
CA PRO A 246 -30.32 -7.87 -16.59
C PRO A 246 -30.91 -7.65 -17.97
N SER A 247 -32.24 -7.56 -18.05
CA SER A 247 -32.95 -7.14 -19.24
C SER A 247 -32.64 -5.67 -19.52
N TRP A 248 -31.98 -5.40 -20.63
CA TRP A 248 -31.80 -4.07 -21.19
C TRP A 248 -33.10 -3.57 -21.81
N GLU A 249 -33.96 -2.92 -21.04
CA GLU A 249 -34.97 -2.06 -21.63
C GLU A 249 -34.39 -0.67 -21.84
N GLY A 250 -34.07 -0.38 -23.10
CA GLY A 250 -33.62 0.92 -23.57
C GLY A 250 -34.75 1.94 -23.46
N GLY A 251 -34.76 2.71 -22.37
CA GLY A 251 -35.59 3.91 -22.25
C GLY A 251 -34.95 5.06 -23.05
N PRO A 252 -35.78 5.93 -23.69
CA PRO A 252 -35.29 7.01 -24.53
C PRO A 252 -34.46 8.02 -23.72
N PHE A 253 -33.31 8.42 -24.24
CA PHE A 253 -32.53 9.56 -23.77
C PHE A 253 -33.42 10.79 -23.64
N ARG A 254 -33.69 11.27 -22.43
CA ARG A 254 -34.26 12.60 -22.21
C ARG A 254 -33.12 13.61 -22.27
N GLU A 255 -33.08 14.38 -23.33
CA GLU A 255 -32.30 15.60 -23.40
C GLU A 255 -32.75 16.54 -22.28
N GLY A 256 -31.87 16.78 -21.31
CA GLY A 256 -32.10 17.78 -20.26
C GLY A 256 -32.07 19.17 -20.88
N GLY A 257 -33.16 19.97 -20.66
CA GLY A 257 -33.24 21.34 -21.09
C GLY A 257 -32.13 22.21 -20.51
N PRO A 258 -31.81 23.37 -21.14
CA PRO A 258 -30.75 24.28 -20.73
C PRO A 258 -31.07 24.91 -19.38
N GLY A 259 -30.33 24.52 -18.31
CA GLY A 259 -30.46 25.11 -16.97
C GLY A 259 -30.34 24.19 -15.79
N ALA A 260 -30.40 22.88 -15.95
CA ALA A 260 -30.13 21.94 -14.84
C ALA A 260 -28.65 21.88 -14.53
N ARG A 261 -28.21 22.31 -13.34
CA ARG A 261 -26.86 22.03 -12.85
C ARG A 261 -26.66 20.52 -12.91
N ARG A 262 -25.70 20.07 -13.72
CA ARG A 262 -25.34 18.64 -13.80
C ARG A 262 -25.03 18.16 -12.38
N ALA A 263 -25.76 17.16 -11.89
CA ALA A 263 -25.46 16.55 -10.61
C ALA A 263 -24.03 15.97 -10.68
N VAL A 264 -23.19 16.32 -9.72
CA VAL A 264 -21.83 15.81 -9.63
C VAL A 264 -21.88 14.28 -9.48
N ALA A 265 -21.19 13.55 -10.34
CA ALA A 265 -21.19 12.10 -10.31
C ALA A 265 -20.56 11.56 -9.01
N PRO A 266 -20.96 10.38 -8.51
CA PRO A 266 -20.40 9.82 -7.27
C PRO A 266 -18.88 9.72 -7.28
N HIS A 267 -18.27 9.27 -8.38
CA HIS A 267 -16.81 9.18 -8.52
C HIS A 267 -16.13 10.57 -8.49
N GLU A 268 -16.73 11.60 -9.08
CA GLU A 268 -16.19 12.97 -9.06
C GLU A 268 -16.14 13.54 -7.62
N ARG A 269 -17.13 13.22 -6.79
CA ARG A 269 -17.15 13.59 -5.36
C ARG A 269 -16.05 12.87 -4.59
N LEU A 270 -15.94 11.55 -4.78
CA LEU A 270 -14.88 10.75 -4.16
C LEU A 270 -13.49 11.26 -4.58
N LEU A 271 -13.27 11.53 -5.87
CA LEU A 271 -12.00 12.09 -6.36
C LEU A 271 -11.66 13.42 -5.70
N ALA A 272 -12.64 14.32 -5.55
CA ALA A 272 -12.43 15.62 -4.89
C ALA A 272 -12.01 15.45 -3.43
N GLU A 273 -12.65 14.54 -2.69
CA GLU A 273 -12.30 14.27 -1.29
C GLU A 273 -10.94 13.57 -1.17
N LEU A 274 -10.64 12.58 -2.01
CA LEU A 274 -9.32 11.93 -2.04
C LEU A 274 -8.21 12.94 -2.38
N THR A 275 -8.46 13.83 -3.35
CA THR A 275 -7.51 14.90 -3.72
C THR A 275 -7.25 15.83 -2.54
N ALA A 276 -8.30 16.23 -1.81
CA ALA A 276 -8.17 17.10 -0.65
C ALA A 276 -7.33 16.49 0.47
N VAL A 277 -7.51 15.18 0.74
CA VAL A 277 -6.81 14.47 1.84
C VAL A 277 -5.37 14.08 1.46
N THR A 278 -5.14 13.70 0.19
CA THR A 278 -3.85 13.13 -0.22
C THR A 278 -2.95 14.10 -0.98
N GLY A 279 -3.48 15.21 -1.46
CA GLY A 279 -2.79 16.07 -2.42
C GLY A 279 -2.68 15.44 -3.82
N ALA A 280 -3.46 14.41 -4.10
CA ALA A 280 -3.47 13.76 -5.41
C ALA A 280 -3.91 14.72 -6.52
N SER A 281 -3.52 14.42 -7.73
CA SER A 281 -4.09 15.00 -8.96
C SER A 281 -4.72 13.90 -9.79
N VAL A 282 -5.79 14.23 -10.53
CA VAL A 282 -6.38 13.32 -11.52
C VAL A 282 -5.65 13.53 -12.83
N LEU A 283 -5.01 12.48 -13.34
CA LEU A 283 -4.30 12.51 -14.62
C LEU A 283 -5.29 12.44 -15.80
N GLY A 284 -6.38 11.75 -15.60
CA GLY A 284 -7.48 11.55 -16.54
C GLY A 284 -8.31 10.35 -16.14
N GLY A 285 -9.34 10.06 -16.91
CA GLY A 285 -10.17 8.88 -16.64
C GLY A 285 -11.11 8.55 -17.79
N GLY A 286 -11.36 7.27 -17.97
CA GLY A 286 -12.15 6.80 -19.08
C GLY A 286 -12.17 5.30 -19.22
N ARG A 287 -12.34 4.85 -20.47
CA ARG A 287 -12.47 3.44 -20.76
C ARG A 287 -11.10 2.78 -20.90
N LEU A 288 -10.91 1.67 -20.20
CA LEU A 288 -9.78 0.79 -20.40
C LEU A 288 -9.95 0.08 -21.75
N VAL A 289 -9.06 0.36 -22.70
CA VAL A 289 -9.15 -0.15 -24.08
C VAL A 289 -8.22 -1.32 -24.34
N GLU A 290 -7.15 -1.44 -23.55
CA GLU A 290 -6.16 -2.51 -23.70
C GLU A 290 -5.57 -2.94 -22.37
N ILE A 291 -5.40 -4.24 -22.20
CA ILE A 291 -4.55 -4.86 -21.17
C ILE A 291 -3.64 -5.84 -21.90
N GLY A 292 -2.35 -5.67 -21.78
CA GLY A 292 -1.38 -6.48 -22.49
C GLY A 292 -0.03 -6.56 -21.75
N PRO A 293 0.96 -7.20 -22.37
CA PRO A 293 2.30 -7.21 -21.79
C PRO A 293 2.88 -5.80 -21.74
N SER A 294 3.66 -5.53 -20.68
CA SER A 294 4.46 -4.31 -20.61
C SER A 294 5.44 -4.25 -21.79
N VAL A 295 5.77 -3.04 -22.23
CA VAL A 295 6.79 -2.82 -23.28
C VAL A 295 8.19 -3.26 -22.83
N ARG A 296 8.38 -3.45 -21.51
CA ARG A 296 9.63 -3.94 -20.95
C ARG A 296 9.40 -5.15 -20.05
N GLN A 297 10.22 -6.17 -20.23
CA GLN A 297 10.33 -7.25 -19.25
C GLN A 297 10.95 -6.67 -17.96
N ALA A 298 10.37 -7.05 -16.82
CA ALA A 298 10.95 -6.71 -15.53
C ALA A 298 12.42 -7.13 -15.48
N ALA A 299 13.28 -6.28 -14.95
CA ALA A 299 14.61 -6.72 -14.55
C ALA A 299 14.43 -7.90 -13.58
N ALA A 300 15.27 -8.93 -13.71
CA ALA A 300 15.17 -10.18 -12.94
C ALA A 300 15.18 -10.01 -11.40
N LEU A 301 15.38 -8.79 -10.93
CA LEU A 301 15.40 -8.41 -9.51
C LEU A 301 14.03 -8.12 -8.90
N PHE A 302 12.99 -7.88 -9.74
CA PHE A 302 11.66 -7.53 -9.24
C PHE A 302 10.70 -8.70 -9.47
N PRO A 303 10.08 -9.23 -8.40
CA PRO A 303 9.01 -10.20 -8.54
C PRO A 303 7.79 -9.53 -9.18
N GLY A 304 7.11 -10.21 -10.09
CA GLY A 304 5.85 -9.78 -10.67
C GLY A 304 5.72 -9.99 -12.17
N ASN A 305 4.50 -9.85 -12.65
CA ASN A 305 4.17 -9.90 -14.06
C ASN A 305 4.10 -8.48 -14.63
N PRO A 306 4.97 -8.11 -15.57
CA PRO A 306 4.90 -6.81 -16.22
C PRO A 306 3.65 -6.71 -17.11
N VAL A 307 2.82 -5.70 -16.86
CA VAL A 307 1.55 -5.44 -17.55
C VAL A 307 1.52 -4.01 -18.05
N GLY A 308 1.03 -3.81 -19.26
CA GLY A 308 0.68 -2.51 -19.84
C GLY A 308 -0.84 -2.34 -19.88
N LEU A 309 -1.32 -1.17 -19.47
CA LEU A 309 -2.72 -0.76 -19.56
C LEU A 309 -2.84 0.43 -20.50
N ALA A 310 -3.95 0.53 -21.25
CA ALA A 310 -4.26 1.72 -22.03
C ALA A 310 -5.68 2.20 -21.71
N VAL A 311 -5.79 3.44 -21.22
CA VAL A 311 -7.04 4.10 -20.90
C VAL A 311 -7.30 5.22 -21.91
N HIS A 312 -8.43 5.18 -22.58
CA HIS A 312 -8.89 6.28 -23.44
C HIS A 312 -9.61 7.30 -22.55
N ASP A 313 -8.98 8.44 -22.36
CA ASP A 313 -9.50 9.51 -21.52
C ASP A 313 -10.72 10.17 -22.17
N HIS A 314 -11.83 10.24 -21.43
CA HIS A 314 -13.10 10.72 -21.98
C HIS A 314 -13.09 12.25 -22.21
N ASP A 315 -12.39 13.01 -21.36
CA ASP A 315 -12.44 14.47 -21.39
C ASP A 315 -11.49 15.05 -22.45
N SER A 316 -10.28 14.53 -22.54
CA SER A 316 -9.28 15.02 -23.49
C SER A 316 -9.18 14.21 -24.80
N GLY A 317 -9.77 13.02 -24.84
CA GLY A 317 -9.62 12.08 -25.96
C GLY A 317 -8.21 11.45 -26.08
N ARG A 318 -7.32 11.70 -25.12
CA ARG A 318 -5.95 11.20 -25.11
C ARG A 318 -5.89 9.74 -24.69
N LEU A 319 -4.81 9.09 -25.09
CA LEU A 319 -4.48 7.74 -24.64
C LEU A 319 -3.51 7.82 -23.46
N ILE A 320 -3.95 7.34 -22.28
CA ILE A 320 -3.10 7.19 -21.11
C ILE A 320 -2.62 5.74 -21.08
N ARG A 321 -1.32 5.53 -21.33
CA ARG A 321 -0.68 4.23 -21.20
C ARG A 321 0.01 4.14 -19.84
N ILE A 322 -0.25 3.06 -19.09
CA ILE A 322 0.31 2.80 -17.78
C ILE A 322 1.16 1.53 -17.86
N GLU A 323 2.38 1.60 -17.36
CA GLU A 323 3.26 0.45 -17.22
C GLU A 323 3.29 0.03 -15.75
N ALA A 324 3.07 -1.25 -15.51
CA ALA A 324 3.05 -1.87 -14.19
C ALA A 324 3.96 -3.10 -14.15
N HIS A 325 4.52 -3.37 -12.98
CA HIS A 325 5.09 -4.67 -12.63
C HIS A 325 4.20 -5.31 -11.56
N ASN A 326 4.55 -5.24 -10.29
CA ASN A 326 3.58 -5.45 -9.21
C ASN A 326 2.83 -4.16 -8.89
N GLU A 327 3.53 -3.04 -8.94
CA GLU A 327 3.01 -1.70 -8.74
C GLU A 327 2.91 -0.96 -10.07
N LEU A 328 2.08 0.07 -10.10
CA LEU A 328 2.03 1.01 -11.20
C LEU A 328 3.31 1.86 -11.19
N ILE A 329 4.09 1.81 -12.27
CA ILE A 329 5.43 2.42 -12.35
C ILE A 329 5.40 3.79 -13.02
N LEU A 330 4.71 3.91 -14.14
CA LEU A 330 4.62 5.16 -14.87
C LEU A 330 3.35 5.25 -15.71
N ALA A 331 2.98 6.48 -16.05
CA ALA A 331 1.91 6.78 -16.99
C ALA A 331 2.42 7.72 -18.08
N LEU A 332 2.11 7.39 -19.32
CA LEU A 332 2.35 8.20 -20.50
C LEU A 332 1.01 8.75 -21.01
N SER A 333 0.94 10.05 -21.32
CA SER A 333 -0.19 10.65 -22.02
C SER A 333 0.23 10.98 -23.46
N ASP A 334 -0.38 10.36 -24.44
CA ASP A 334 0.00 10.45 -25.86
C ASP A 334 1.52 10.29 -26.08
N GLY A 335 2.14 9.33 -25.39
CA GLY A 335 3.56 9.02 -25.48
C GLY A 335 4.49 9.91 -24.64
N SER A 336 4.00 10.98 -24.04
CA SER A 336 4.78 11.84 -23.12
C SER A 336 4.65 11.37 -21.69
N LEU A 337 5.76 11.31 -20.93
CA LEU A 337 5.76 10.91 -19.54
C LEU A 337 4.96 11.93 -18.70
N ALA A 338 3.83 11.52 -18.16
CA ALA A 338 2.93 12.35 -17.38
C ALA A 338 3.10 12.14 -15.87
N ALA A 339 3.35 10.89 -15.43
CA ALA A 339 3.61 10.57 -14.04
C ALA A 339 4.52 9.33 -13.94
N ALA A 340 5.27 9.22 -12.86
CA ALA A 340 6.12 8.06 -12.60
C ALA A 340 6.42 7.91 -11.10
N VAL A 341 6.86 6.69 -10.71
CA VAL A 341 7.48 6.47 -9.40
C VAL A 341 8.62 7.49 -9.17
N PRO A 342 8.82 7.98 -7.96
CA PRO A 342 8.27 7.55 -6.68
C PRO A 342 6.85 8.04 -6.39
N ASP A 343 6.28 8.95 -7.21
CA ASP A 343 4.89 9.35 -7.05
C ASP A 343 3.97 8.12 -7.17
N LEU A 344 2.93 8.06 -6.35
CA LEU A 344 2.04 6.92 -6.30
C LEU A 344 0.97 7.08 -7.38
N LEU A 345 0.89 6.14 -8.31
CA LEU A 345 -0.21 6.02 -9.25
C LEU A 345 -1.29 5.12 -8.67
N CYS A 346 -2.54 5.52 -8.81
CA CYS A 346 -3.71 4.78 -8.34
C CYS A 346 -4.75 4.67 -9.44
N LEU A 347 -5.50 3.57 -9.44
CA LEU A 347 -6.66 3.38 -10.30
C LEU A 347 -7.92 3.25 -9.44
N LEU A 348 -8.92 4.08 -9.74
CA LEU A 348 -10.25 4.03 -9.15
C LEU A 348 -11.23 3.48 -10.18
N ASP A 349 -11.91 2.40 -9.87
CA ASP A 349 -13.02 1.88 -10.67
C ASP A 349 -14.26 2.77 -10.46
N ARG A 350 -14.78 3.35 -11.55
CA ARG A 350 -15.93 4.26 -11.51
C ARG A 350 -17.25 3.57 -11.17
N GLY A 351 -17.35 2.28 -11.48
CA GLY A 351 -18.57 1.51 -11.25
C GLY A 351 -18.71 1.08 -9.80
N THR A 352 -17.61 0.64 -9.20
CA THR A 352 -17.61 0.14 -7.82
C THR A 352 -17.17 1.17 -6.78
N LEU A 353 -16.56 2.29 -7.21
CA LEU A 353 -15.93 3.32 -6.36
C LEU A 353 -14.83 2.72 -5.46
N ARG A 354 -14.14 1.67 -5.94
CA ARG A 354 -13.06 0.99 -5.22
C ARG A 354 -11.73 1.20 -5.92
N MET A 355 -10.68 1.16 -5.13
CA MET A 355 -9.34 1.06 -5.68
C MET A 355 -9.18 -0.28 -6.39
N THR A 356 -8.50 -0.25 -7.53
CA THR A 356 -8.32 -1.43 -8.38
C THR A 356 -6.89 -1.51 -8.91
N GLY A 357 -6.52 -2.66 -9.44
CA GLY A 357 -5.23 -2.90 -10.07
C GLY A 357 -5.36 -3.75 -11.32
N PRO A 358 -4.28 -3.91 -12.09
CA PRO A 358 -4.29 -4.62 -13.37
C PRO A 358 -4.91 -6.02 -13.32
N GLY A 359 -4.76 -6.75 -12.21
CA GLY A 359 -5.28 -8.12 -12.06
C GLY A 359 -6.80 -8.22 -11.89
N ARG A 360 -7.49 -7.09 -11.62
CA ARG A 360 -8.95 -7.04 -11.44
C ARG A 360 -9.68 -6.35 -12.59
N LEU A 361 -8.94 -5.81 -13.54
CA LEU A 361 -9.49 -5.02 -14.62
C LEU A 361 -9.69 -5.86 -15.88
N THR A 362 -10.73 -5.50 -16.62
CA THR A 362 -11.01 -6.03 -17.97
C THR A 362 -11.16 -4.89 -18.97
N ALA A 363 -10.91 -5.19 -20.26
CA ALA A 363 -11.13 -4.19 -21.31
C ALA A 363 -12.61 -3.78 -21.32
N GLY A 364 -12.86 -2.48 -21.33
CA GLY A 364 -14.20 -1.90 -21.23
C GLY A 364 -14.50 -1.23 -19.89
N ASP A 365 -13.79 -1.58 -18.81
CA ASP A 365 -13.97 -0.97 -17.51
C ASP A 365 -13.70 0.55 -17.54
N LEU A 366 -14.38 1.27 -16.69
CA LEU A 366 -14.22 2.72 -16.54
C LEU A 366 -13.38 3.02 -15.31
N VAL A 367 -12.23 3.65 -15.51
CA VAL A 367 -11.28 3.96 -14.43
C VAL A 367 -10.87 5.42 -14.41
N ASP A 368 -10.56 5.92 -13.23
CA ASP A 368 -9.85 7.18 -13.03
C ASP A 368 -8.41 6.89 -12.63
N VAL A 369 -7.48 7.69 -13.15
CA VAL A 369 -6.04 7.59 -12.88
C VAL A 369 -5.64 8.76 -12.00
N LEU A 370 -5.23 8.45 -10.76
CA LEU A 370 -4.77 9.44 -9.80
C LEU A 370 -3.26 9.35 -9.64
N VAL A 371 -2.66 10.49 -9.31
CA VAL A 371 -1.24 10.61 -8.96
C VAL A 371 -1.11 11.30 -7.61
N VAL A 372 -0.59 10.59 -6.62
CA VAL A 372 -0.31 11.13 -5.28
C VAL A 372 1.17 11.47 -5.21
N PRO A 373 1.54 12.73 -4.87
CA PRO A 373 2.94 13.10 -4.79
C PRO A 373 3.64 12.34 -3.65
N ALA A 374 4.84 11.82 -3.94
CA ALA A 374 5.70 11.20 -2.95
C ALA A 374 6.25 12.25 -1.96
N ALA A 375 6.72 11.78 -0.79
CA ALA A 375 7.41 12.62 0.17
C ALA A 375 8.63 13.32 -0.47
N PRO A 376 8.96 14.56 -0.07
CA PRO A 376 10.01 15.36 -0.72
C PRO A 376 11.39 14.67 -0.82
N LEU A 377 11.73 13.84 0.14
CA LEU A 377 12.99 13.09 0.17
C LEU A 377 13.15 12.16 -1.04
N TRP A 378 12.05 11.60 -1.55
CA TRP A 378 12.03 10.77 -2.74
C TRP A 378 12.35 11.54 -4.04
N HIS A 379 12.12 12.85 -4.09
CA HIS A 379 12.41 13.69 -5.25
C HIS A 379 13.84 14.30 -5.23
N THR A 380 14.70 13.84 -4.32
CA THR A 380 16.14 14.13 -4.33
C THR A 380 16.87 13.23 -5.35
N ILE A 381 18.09 13.61 -5.75
CA ILE A 381 18.89 12.78 -6.66
C ILE A 381 19.05 11.34 -6.12
N PRO A 382 19.45 11.12 -4.84
CA PRO A 382 19.49 9.75 -4.28
C PRO A 382 18.13 9.07 -4.24
N GLY A 383 17.07 9.81 -3.91
CA GLY A 383 15.70 9.27 -3.87
C GLY A 383 15.23 8.77 -5.22
N LEU A 384 15.45 9.54 -6.28
CA LEU A 384 15.12 9.15 -7.65
C LEU A 384 16.01 8.01 -8.17
N ALA A 385 17.27 7.94 -7.73
CA ALA A 385 18.15 6.80 -8.04
C ALA A 385 17.66 5.51 -7.38
N LEU A 386 17.09 5.59 -6.15
CA LEU A 386 16.61 4.43 -5.39
C LEU A 386 15.18 4.00 -5.77
N GLY A 387 14.27 4.95 -6.00
CA GLY A 387 12.83 4.69 -6.19
C GLY A 387 12.22 5.28 -7.46
N GLY A 388 13.00 5.94 -8.33
CA GLY A 388 12.51 6.51 -9.59
C GLY A 388 12.44 5.49 -10.74
N PRO A 389 11.98 5.90 -11.94
CA PRO A 389 11.77 5.01 -13.08
C PRO A 389 13.01 4.19 -13.47
N GLY A 390 14.20 4.78 -13.34
CA GLY A 390 15.48 4.11 -13.62
C GLY A 390 15.73 2.88 -12.75
N ALA A 391 15.33 2.92 -11.49
CA ALA A 391 15.43 1.78 -10.57
C ALA A 391 14.59 0.58 -11.03
N PHE A 392 13.52 0.83 -11.80
CA PHE A 392 12.63 -0.18 -12.37
C PHE A 392 12.97 -0.54 -13.83
N GLY A 393 14.13 -0.12 -14.32
CA GLY A 393 14.61 -0.45 -15.67
C GLY A 393 14.02 0.43 -16.78
N PHE A 394 13.29 1.48 -16.46
CA PHE A 394 12.81 2.46 -17.43
C PHE A 394 13.82 3.60 -17.57
N PRO A 395 14.48 3.80 -18.75
CA PRO A 395 15.49 4.85 -18.93
C PRO A 395 14.82 6.22 -19.15
N LEU A 396 13.93 6.58 -18.24
CA LEU A 396 13.17 7.82 -18.27
C LEU A 396 13.54 8.66 -17.04
N ARG A 397 13.61 9.98 -17.21
CA ARG A 397 13.76 10.91 -16.10
C ARG A 397 12.38 11.21 -15.50
N HIS A 398 12.31 11.32 -14.18
CA HIS A 398 11.08 11.73 -13.52
C HIS A 398 10.66 13.15 -13.99
N PRO A 399 9.33 13.43 -14.18
CA PRO A 399 8.88 14.74 -14.67
C PRO A 399 9.39 15.93 -13.87
N LYS A 400 9.56 15.79 -12.55
CA LYS A 400 10.12 16.84 -11.68
C LYS A 400 11.63 17.06 -11.83
N GLU A 401 12.38 16.15 -12.47
CA GLU A 401 13.79 16.37 -12.83
C GLU A 401 13.92 17.26 -14.06
N ALA A 402 12.97 17.15 -14.99
CA ALA A 402 12.99 17.93 -16.22
C ALA A 402 12.65 19.43 -16.00
N SER A 403 12.15 19.76 -14.80
CA SER A 403 11.72 21.12 -14.41
C SER A 403 12.81 21.89 -13.63
N ARG A 404 13.98 21.30 -13.43
CA ARG A 404 15.16 21.90 -12.77
C ARG A 404 16.27 22.11 -13.80
#